data_d22a7d09cdc1ef3dd0c05c9f1045010d
#
_entry.id   d22a7d09cdc1ef3dd0c05c9f1045010d
#
_cell.length_a   1.000
_cell.length_b   1.000
_cell.length_c   1.000
_cell.angle_alpha   90.00
_cell.angle_beta   90.00
_cell.angle_gamma   90.00
#
_symmetry.space_group_name_H-M   'P 1'
#
loop_
_entity.id
_entity.type
_entity.pdbx_description
1 polymer ?
#
loop_
_entity_poly.entity_id
_entity_poly.type
_entity_poly.pdbx_seq_one_letter_code
_entity_poly.pdbx_strand_id
1 'polypeptide(L)'
;MSVFRYKGSKVWTMDFLFHGQRIRESTGTRSKTLALKIEDKRRRALEEGAAGIRKRQQPLLLSVAADDWLKLKKTTLAPRSVKIEQANLAHLLPELGRKLICDIESADVARYQQKRIDEKASPKTVNLEVGTLRAILKRSGQWARLQPEVSMLPTRDDVGRAITPEEEAALLQACAQSRSRSLVPFVTLAIETGARYGTIRTLEWGNVDFENRCLKWGKDKTAAGTGRIVPLSQRAVAALSFWATHFPERKPEHYVFPSERYGAGGDEFSPKAYHVETSKPIGSIKEAWEAARLRAARILKGETEETEPKETIVPLACRFHDLRHTAVSRMLNNGVPIAKVAKIVGWSKSTMVLMAARYGHFSLNDLRDAVESISNGKIEAGSPVFSPVSEQSPEAKRPN
;
A
#
# COMPACT_ATOMS: atom_id res chain seq x y z
N MET A 1 -14.29 -57.43 -16.21
CA MET A 1 -15.32 -56.78 -15.37
C MET A 1 -14.67 -55.63 -14.65
N SER A 2 -15.22 -54.46 -14.77
CA SER A 2 -14.66 -53.22 -14.18
C SER A 2 -14.98 -53.04 -12.68
N VAL A 3 -15.88 -53.89 -12.15
CA VAL A 3 -16.25 -53.87 -10.71
C VAL A 3 -16.21 -55.29 -10.19
N PHE A 4 -15.50 -55.51 -9.11
CA PHE A 4 -15.35 -56.80 -8.44
C PHE A 4 -15.42 -56.66 -6.92
N ARG A 5 -15.50 -57.78 -6.21
CA ARG A 5 -15.53 -57.82 -4.76
C ARG A 5 -14.47 -58.80 -4.28
N TYR A 6 -13.62 -58.37 -3.37
CA TYR A 6 -12.62 -59.24 -2.72
C TYR A 6 -13.31 -60.31 -1.85
N LYS A 7 -12.70 -61.47 -1.79
CA LYS A 7 -13.16 -62.55 -0.87
C LYS A 7 -13.17 -62.01 0.56
N GLY A 8 -14.35 -62.09 1.20
CA GLY A 8 -14.52 -61.53 2.56
C GLY A 8 -14.93 -60.07 2.66
N SER A 9 -14.86 -59.27 1.57
CA SER A 9 -15.33 -57.88 1.55
C SER A 9 -16.84 -57.79 1.37
N LYS A 10 -17.47 -56.86 2.11
CA LYS A 10 -18.89 -56.54 1.95
C LYS A 10 -19.13 -55.43 0.87
N VAL A 11 -18.08 -54.76 0.43
CA VAL A 11 -18.15 -53.63 -0.51
C VAL A 11 -17.52 -53.98 -1.85
N TRP A 12 -18.04 -53.34 -2.91
CA TRP A 12 -17.51 -53.46 -4.27
C TRP A 12 -16.33 -52.56 -4.48
N THR A 13 -15.39 -52.99 -5.33
CA THR A 13 -14.21 -52.25 -5.76
C THR A 13 -14.26 -52.06 -7.25
N MET A 14 -14.04 -50.86 -7.77
CA MET A 14 -13.87 -50.59 -9.18
C MET A 14 -12.40 -50.71 -9.57
N ASP A 15 -12.15 -51.24 -10.77
CA ASP A 15 -10.77 -51.46 -11.29
C ASP A 15 -10.80 -51.30 -12.82
N PHE A 16 -10.21 -50.23 -13.32
CA PHE A 16 -10.18 -49.95 -14.77
C PHE A 16 -8.91 -49.17 -15.14
N LEU A 17 -8.61 -49.18 -16.44
CA LEU A 17 -7.52 -48.39 -17.01
C LEU A 17 -8.03 -47.04 -17.53
N PHE A 18 -7.28 -45.99 -17.24
CA PHE A 18 -7.49 -44.65 -17.79
C PHE A 18 -6.17 -44.08 -18.25
N HIS A 19 -6.01 -43.77 -19.53
CA HIS A 19 -4.74 -43.32 -20.13
C HIS A 19 -3.50 -44.12 -19.71
N GLY A 20 -3.66 -45.45 -19.67
CA GLY A 20 -2.57 -46.37 -19.31
C GLY A 20 -2.35 -46.54 -17.79
N GLN A 21 -2.99 -45.73 -16.97
CA GLN A 21 -2.91 -45.87 -15.50
C GLN A 21 -4.08 -46.72 -14.99
N ARG A 22 -3.76 -47.67 -14.12
CA ARG A 22 -4.76 -48.52 -13.46
C ARG A 22 -5.37 -47.79 -12.27
N ILE A 23 -6.68 -47.60 -12.28
CA ILE A 23 -7.44 -46.98 -11.20
C ILE A 23 -8.19 -48.07 -10.46
N ARG A 24 -7.88 -48.25 -9.21
CA ARG A 24 -8.49 -49.21 -8.30
C ARG A 24 -8.93 -48.52 -7.03
N GLU A 25 -10.25 -48.35 -6.85
CA GLU A 25 -10.83 -47.65 -5.71
C GLU A 25 -12.05 -48.40 -5.19
N SER A 26 -12.25 -48.35 -3.83
CA SER A 26 -13.47 -48.91 -3.22
C SER A 26 -14.67 -48.01 -3.57
N THR A 27 -15.80 -48.62 -3.95
CA THR A 27 -17.02 -47.85 -4.22
C THR A 27 -17.82 -47.54 -2.94
N GLY A 28 -17.44 -48.08 -1.79
CA GLY A 28 -18.14 -47.87 -0.53
C GLY A 28 -19.54 -48.50 -0.44
N THR A 29 -20.02 -49.18 -1.51
CA THR A 29 -21.37 -49.75 -1.58
C THR A 29 -21.37 -51.26 -1.63
N ARG A 30 -22.46 -51.86 -1.10
CA ARG A 30 -22.71 -53.30 -1.13
C ARG A 30 -23.54 -53.68 -2.41
N SER A 31 -24.14 -52.73 -3.08
CA SER A 31 -24.96 -52.96 -4.28
C SER A 31 -24.08 -52.92 -5.53
N LYS A 32 -24.07 -53.97 -6.32
CA LYS A 32 -23.35 -54.08 -7.60
C LYS A 32 -23.80 -53.00 -8.60
N THR A 33 -25.13 -52.80 -8.69
CA THR A 33 -25.71 -51.79 -9.63
C THR A 33 -25.25 -50.36 -9.27
N LEU A 34 -25.20 -50.04 -7.97
CA LEU A 34 -24.73 -48.74 -7.51
C LEU A 34 -23.23 -48.59 -7.72
N ALA A 35 -22.46 -49.68 -7.52
CA ALA A 35 -21.01 -49.68 -7.79
C ALA A 35 -20.68 -49.40 -9.26
N LEU A 36 -21.43 -49.97 -10.19
CA LEU A 36 -21.30 -49.67 -11.63
C LEU A 36 -21.62 -48.19 -11.96
N LYS A 37 -22.66 -47.63 -11.34
CA LYS A 37 -22.99 -46.21 -11.51
C LYS A 37 -21.88 -45.30 -10.93
N ILE A 38 -21.25 -45.68 -9.84
CA ILE A 38 -20.13 -44.94 -9.23
C ILE A 38 -18.90 -45.01 -10.15
N GLU A 39 -18.62 -46.18 -10.72
CA GLU A 39 -17.52 -46.35 -11.70
C GLU A 39 -17.73 -45.47 -12.93
N ASP A 40 -18.93 -45.52 -13.58
CA ASP A 40 -19.26 -44.69 -14.72
C ASP A 40 -19.09 -43.18 -14.41
N LYS A 41 -19.60 -42.75 -13.25
CA LYS A 41 -19.40 -41.35 -12.80
C LYS A 41 -17.93 -41.00 -12.61
N ARG A 42 -17.12 -41.95 -12.11
CA ARG A 42 -15.68 -41.74 -11.93
C ARG A 42 -14.93 -41.66 -13.25
N ARG A 43 -15.27 -42.51 -14.25
CA ARG A 43 -14.71 -42.45 -15.61
C ARG A 43 -15.01 -41.12 -16.28
N ARG A 44 -16.27 -40.68 -16.29
CA ARG A 44 -16.66 -39.37 -16.82
C ARG A 44 -15.92 -38.21 -16.13
N ALA A 45 -15.77 -38.25 -14.79
CA ALA A 45 -15.05 -37.23 -14.07
C ALA A 45 -13.57 -37.18 -14.42
N LEU A 46 -12.96 -38.31 -14.79
CA LEU A 46 -11.57 -38.37 -15.26
C LEU A 46 -11.45 -37.89 -16.72
N GLU A 47 -12.36 -38.25 -17.58
CA GLU A 47 -12.45 -37.77 -18.98
C GLU A 47 -12.64 -36.25 -19.03
N GLU A 48 -13.57 -35.70 -18.22
CA GLU A 48 -13.78 -34.27 -18.08
C GLU A 48 -12.54 -33.56 -17.55
N GLY A 49 -11.85 -34.15 -16.56
CA GLY A 49 -10.61 -33.63 -16.03
C GLY A 49 -9.46 -33.63 -17.04
N ALA A 50 -9.33 -34.70 -17.82
CA ALA A 50 -8.34 -34.81 -18.89
C ALA A 50 -8.63 -33.87 -20.06
N ALA A 51 -9.92 -33.63 -20.36
CA ALA A 51 -10.36 -32.66 -21.35
C ALA A 51 -10.29 -31.20 -20.86
N GLY A 52 -9.84 -30.97 -19.65
CA GLY A 52 -9.77 -29.62 -19.07
C GLY A 52 -11.15 -29.06 -18.68
N ILE A 53 -12.18 -29.85 -18.69
CA ILE A 53 -13.53 -29.45 -18.28
C ILE A 53 -13.56 -29.31 -16.76
N ARG A 54 -13.66 -28.10 -16.26
CA ARG A 54 -13.76 -27.84 -14.82
C ARG A 54 -15.04 -28.47 -14.26
N LYS A 55 -14.90 -29.28 -13.21
CA LYS A 55 -16.06 -29.79 -12.46
C LYS A 55 -16.96 -28.61 -12.07
N ARG A 56 -18.25 -28.73 -12.42
CA ARG A 56 -19.26 -27.78 -11.95
C ARG A 56 -19.22 -27.78 -10.41
N GLN A 57 -18.73 -26.71 -9.82
CA GLN A 57 -18.72 -26.58 -8.36
C GLN A 57 -20.16 -26.64 -7.87
N GLN A 58 -20.39 -27.37 -6.78
CA GLN A 58 -21.71 -27.35 -6.15
C GLN A 58 -22.03 -25.90 -5.73
N PRO A 59 -23.29 -25.48 -5.87
CA PRO A 59 -23.71 -24.16 -5.44
C PRO A 59 -23.36 -23.97 -3.96
N LEU A 60 -22.54 -22.97 -3.68
CA LEU A 60 -22.12 -22.61 -2.32
C LEU A 60 -22.76 -21.28 -1.94
N LEU A 61 -23.16 -21.15 -0.68
CA LEU A 61 -23.51 -19.84 -0.12
C LEU A 61 -22.27 -18.95 -0.11
N LEU A 62 -22.48 -17.65 -0.30
CA LEU A 62 -21.37 -16.69 -0.25
C LEU A 62 -20.67 -16.73 1.11
N SER A 63 -21.40 -16.93 2.22
CA SER A 63 -20.81 -17.08 3.55
C SER A 63 -19.80 -18.22 3.63
N VAL A 64 -20.15 -19.39 3.08
CA VAL A 64 -19.25 -20.57 3.07
C VAL A 64 -18.05 -20.31 2.15
N ALA A 65 -18.28 -19.77 0.98
CA ALA A 65 -17.20 -19.42 0.04
C ALA A 65 -16.23 -18.36 0.62
N ALA A 66 -16.76 -17.39 1.39
CA ALA A 66 -15.98 -16.37 2.05
C ALA A 66 -15.10 -16.94 3.16
N ASP A 67 -15.63 -17.84 3.99
CA ASP A 67 -14.87 -18.50 5.04
C ASP A 67 -13.70 -19.32 4.47
N ASP A 68 -13.95 -20.10 3.43
CA ASP A 68 -12.92 -20.90 2.76
C ASP A 68 -11.87 -20.01 2.07
N TRP A 69 -12.32 -18.92 1.45
CA TRP A 69 -11.42 -17.94 0.86
C TRP A 69 -10.54 -17.26 1.93
N LEU A 70 -11.13 -16.86 3.06
CA LEU A 70 -10.41 -16.21 4.15
C LEU A 70 -9.39 -17.14 4.82
N LYS A 71 -9.73 -18.43 5.02
CA LYS A 71 -8.78 -19.44 5.52
C LYS A 71 -7.52 -19.51 4.65
N LEU A 72 -7.71 -19.55 3.34
CA LEU A 72 -6.58 -19.57 2.40
C LEU A 72 -5.79 -18.25 2.41
N LYS A 73 -6.47 -17.11 2.50
CA LYS A 73 -5.81 -15.80 2.55
C LYS A 73 -4.96 -15.61 3.82
N LYS A 74 -5.35 -16.23 4.94
CA LYS A 74 -4.56 -16.19 6.18
C LYS A 74 -3.15 -16.79 6.02
N THR A 75 -2.93 -17.69 5.08
CA THR A 75 -1.61 -18.28 4.81
C THR A 75 -0.66 -17.35 4.08
N THR A 76 -1.18 -16.36 3.35
CA THR A 76 -0.40 -15.49 2.45
C THR A 76 -0.42 -14.02 2.84
N LEU A 77 -1.46 -13.58 3.53
CA LEU A 77 -1.62 -12.17 3.89
C LEU A 77 -1.00 -11.86 5.26
N ALA A 78 -0.46 -10.64 5.38
CA ALA A 78 -0.06 -10.11 6.67
C ALA A 78 -1.28 -9.99 7.62
N PRO A 79 -1.10 -10.15 8.96
CA PRO A 79 -2.21 -10.13 9.92
C PRO A 79 -3.12 -8.90 9.83
N ARG A 80 -2.54 -7.73 9.56
CA ARG A 80 -3.32 -6.48 9.36
C ARG A 80 -4.21 -6.53 8.12
N SER A 81 -3.72 -7.13 7.03
CA SER A 81 -4.51 -7.30 5.80
C SER A 81 -5.66 -8.28 6.02
N VAL A 82 -5.44 -9.35 6.78
CA VAL A 82 -6.51 -10.29 7.16
C VAL A 82 -7.61 -9.57 7.94
N LYS A 83 -7.25 -8.68 8.89
CA LYS A 83 -8.24 -7.88 9.63
C LYS A 83 -9.06 -6.96 8.73
N ILE A 84 -8.45 -6.39 7.68
CA ILE A 84 -9.17 -5.57 6.69
C ILE A 84 -10.18 -6.44 5.92
N GLU A 85 -9.76 -7.60 5.44
CA GLU A 85 -10.67 -8.51 4.73
C GLU A 85 -11.82 -8.99 5.63
N GLN A 86 -11.53 -9.26 6.91
CA GLN A 86 -12.57 -9.59 7.89
C GLN A 86 -13.57 -8.44 8.09
N ALA A 87 -13.10 -7.19 8.16
CA ALA A 87 -13.97 -6.02 8.26
C ALA A 87 -14.83 -5.85 7.00
N ASN A 88 -14.24 -6.05 5.80
CA ASN A 88 -15.00 -6.00 4.55
C ASN A 88 -16.10 -7.08 4.53
N LEU A 89 -15.78 -8.30 4.96
CA LEU A 89 -16.75 -9.41 5.05
C LEU A 89 -17.86 -9.13 6.09
N ALA A 90 -17.55 -8.46 7.19
CA ALA A 90 -18.55 -8.11 8.20
C ALA A 90 -19.65 -7.18 7.64
N HIS A 91 -19.35 -6.40 6.60
CA HIS A 91 -20.34 -5.59 5.89
C HIS A 91 -21.03 -6.35 4.74
N LEU A 92 -20.33 -7.22 4.03
CA LEU A 92 -20.86 -7.97 2.89
C LEU A 92 -21.81 -9.10 3.28
N LEU A 93 -21.47 -9.86 4.32
CA LEU A 93 -22.18 -11.10 4.66
C LEU A 93 -23.62 -10.89 5.18
N PRO A 94 -23.96 -9.84 5.93
CA PRO A 94 -25.35 -9.58 6.29
C PRO A 94 -26.27 -9.41 5.09
N GLU A 95 -25.76 -8.84 3.99
CA GLU A 95 -26.53 -8.55 2.78
C GLU A 95 -26.54 -9.71 1.79
N LEU A 96 -25.38 -10.28 1.50
CA LEU A 96 -25.19 -11.23 0.41
C LEU A 96 -24.86 -12.65 0.88
N GLY A 97 -24.55 -12.84 2.16
CA GLY A 97 -24.01 -14.11 2.68
C GLY A 97 -24.93 -15.32 2.50
N ARG A 98 -26.25 -15.10 2.47
CA ARG A 98 -27.27 -16.15 2.28
C ARG A 98 -27.55 -16.46 0.80
N LYS A 99 -27.00 -15.69 -0.14
CA LYS A 99 -27.14 -15.97 -1.58
C LYS A 99 -26.15 -17.04 -2.01
N LEU A 100 -26.56 -17.86 -2.97
CA LEU A 100 -25.63 -18.73 -3.66
C LEU A 100 -24.70 -17.88 -4.55
N ILE A 101 -23.43 -18.25 -4.61
CA ILE A 101 -22.43 -17.50 -5.40
C ILE A 101 -22.79 -17.43 -6.91
N CYS A 102 -23.54 -18.40 -7.40
CA CYS A 102 -24.05 -18.43 -8.79
C CYS A 102 -25.25 -17.50 -9.01
N ASP A 103 -25.99 -17.15 -7.96
CA ASP A 103 -27.21 -16.35 -8.01
C ASP A 103 -26.96 -14.86 -7.65
N ILE A 104 -25.72 -14.51 -7.37
CA ILE A 104 -25.35 -13.10 -7.18
C ILE A 104 -25.33 -12.42 -8.53
N GLU A 105 -26.10 -11.34 -8.66
CA GLU A 105 -26.24 -10.54 -9.87
C GLU A 105 -25.57 -9.15 -9.73
N SER A 106 -25.35 -8.47 -10.85
CA SER A 106 -24.86 -7.09 -10.87
C SER A 106 -25.77 -6.14 -10.09
N ALA A 107 -27.09 -6.36 -10.15
CA ALA A 107 -28.08 -5.63 -9.40
C ALA A 107 -27.92 -5.76 -7.87
N ASP A 108 -27.44 -6.92 -7.39
CA ASP A 108 -27.15 -7.10 -5.97
C ASP A 108 -25.95 -6.27 -5.52
N VAL A 109 -24.91 -6.20 -6.36
CA VAL A 109 -23.73 -5.38 -6.10
C VAL A 109 -24.12 -3.91 -6.10
N ALA A 110 -24.91 -3.45 -7.06
CA ALA A 110 -25.38 -2.06 -7.13
C ALA A 110 -26.22 -1.69 -5.91
N ARG A 111 -27.15 -2.56 -5.47
CA ARG A 111 -27.93 -2.34 -4.23
C ARG A 111 -27.05 -2.28 -3.00
N TYR A 112 -26.05 -3.13 -2.90
CA TYR A 112 -25.07 -3.11 -1.84
C TYR A 112 -24.29 -1.78 -1.82
N GLN A 113 -23.78 -1.34 -2.96
CA GLN A 113 -23.07 -0.06 -3.09
C GLN A 113 -23.94 1.11 -2.66
N GLN A 114 -25.20 1.16 -3.12
CA GLN A 114 -26.14 2.21 -2.72
C GLN A 114 -26.37 2.22 -1.22
N LYS A 115 -26.68 1.07 -0.62
CA LYS A 115 -26.87 0.95 0.82
C LYS A 115 -25.68 1.47 1.61
N ARG A 116 -24.45 1.10 1.19
CA ARG A 116 -23.24 1.56 1.88
C ARG A 116 -23.03 3.07 1.77
N ILE A 117 -23.40 3.67 0.63
CA ILE A 117 -23.37 5.14 0.47
C ILE A 117 -24.40 5.80 1.38
N ASP A 118 -25.60 5.25 1.48
CA ASP A 118 -26.66 5.74 2.39
C ASP A 118 -26.22 5.67 3.86
N GLU A 119 -25.43 4.66 4.22
CA GLU A 119 -24.73 4.53 5.52
C GLU A 119 -23.52 5.47 5.66
N LYS A 120 -23.29 6.39 4.71
CA LYS A 120 -22.19 7.36 4.69
C LYS A 120 -20.79 6.74 4.64
N ALA A 121 -20.65 5.51 4.14
CA ALA A 121 -19.36 4.93 3.84
C ALA A 121 -18.70 5.64 2.65
N SER A 122 -17.38 5.85 2.70
CA SER A 122 -16.68 6.49 1.57
C SER A 122 -16.69 5.59 0.33
N PRO A 123 -16.77 6.14 -0.90
CA PRO A 123 -16.68 5.36 -2.13
C PRO A 123 -15.47 4.42 -2.18
N LYS A 124 -14.34 4.85 -1.64
CA LYS A 124 -13.12 4.04 -1.54
C LYS A 124 -13.31 2.83 -0.63
N THR A 125 -13.98 2.98 0.49
CA THR A 125 -14.29 1.87 1.42
C THR A 125 -15.21 0.86 0.74
N VAL A 126 -16.29 1.34 0.12
CA VAL A 126 -17.23 0.47 -0.61
C VAL A 126 -16.53 -0.30 -1.73
N ASN A 127 -15.64 0.36 -2.49
CA ASN A 127 -14.82 -0.30 -3.52
C ASN A 127 -13.89 -1.38 -2.96
N LEU A 128 -13.35 -1.23 -1.75
CA LEU A 128 -12.56 -2.26 -1.10
C LEU A 128 -13.43 -3.46 -0.71
N GLU A 129 -14.62 -3.23 -0.19
CA GLU A 129 -15.60 -4.27 0.14
C GLU A 129 -16.01 -5.06 -1.12
N VAL A 130 -16.40 -4.35 -2.19
CA VAL A 130 -16.71 -4.98 -3.50
C VAL A 130 -15.48 -5.69 -4.08
N GLY A 131 -14.28 -5.18 -3.83
CA GLY A 131 -13.01 -5.84 -4.19
C GLY A 131 -12.84 -7.20 -3.52
N THR A 132 -13.22 -7.32 -2.24
CA THR A 132 -13.24 -8.60 -1.51
C THR A 132 -14.27 -9.57 -2.11
N LEU A 133 -15.50 -9.12 -2.37
CA LEU A 133 -16.51 -9.91 -3.07
C LEU A 133 -16.00 -10.41 -4.43
N ARG A 134 -15.42 -9.49 -5.23
CA ARG A 134 -14.80 -9.83 -6.52
C ARG A 134 -13.74 -10.92 -6.39
N ALA A 135 -12.90 -10.87 -5.35
CA ALA A 135 -11.85 -11.86 -5.14
C ALA A 135 -12.42 -13.25 -4.84
N ILE A 136 -13.49 -13.33 -4.06
CA ILE A 136 -14.22 -14.57 -3.76
C ILE A 136 -14.87 -15.14 -5.02
N LEU A 137 -15.62 -14.31 -5.75
CA LEU A 137 -16.33 -14.72 -6.97
C LEU A 137 -15.36 -15.10 -8.10
N LYS A 138 -14.21 -14.43 -8.23
CA LYS A 138 -13.15 -14.84 -9.18
C LYS A 138 -12.64 -16.24 -8.90
N ARG A 139 -12.44 -16.59 -7.64
CA ARG A 139 -11.97 -17.92 -7.26
C ARG A 139 -12.97 -19.02 -7.67
N SER A 140 -14.26 -18.71 -7.62
CA SER A 140 -15.35 -19.62 -8.01
C SER A 140 -15.69 -19.55 -9.51
N GLY A 141 -14.97 -18.76 -10.32
CA GLY A 141 -15.24 -18.57 -11.74
C GLY A 141 -16.49 -17.74 -12.05
N GLN A 142 -17.13 -17.13 -11.04
CA GLN A 142 -18.42 -16.42 -11.21
C GLN A 142 -18.25 -14.93 -11.56
N TRP A 143 -17.08 -14.34 -11.31
CA TRP A 143 -16.88 -12.91 -11.54
C TRP A 143 -16.93 -12.50 -13.03
N ALA A 144 -16.49 -13.35 -13.95
CA ALA A 144 -16.45 -13.01 -15.37
C ALA A 144 -17.83 -12.61 -15.93
N ARG A 145 -18.90 -13.22 -15.39
CA ARG A 145 -20.29 -12.93 -15.75
C ARG A 145 -20.73 -11.54 -15.28
N LEU A 146 -20.26 -11.11 -14.13
CA LEU A 146 -20.66 -9.85 -13.49
C LEU A 146 -19.78 -8.67 -13.94
N GLN A 147 -18.54 -8.93 -14.33
CA GLN A 147 -17.54 -7.93 -14.61
C GLN A 147 -17.96 -6.83 -15.61
N PRO A 148 -18.69 -7.13 -16.72
CA PRO A 148 -19.11 -6.09 -17.67
C PRO A 148 -20.10 -5.08 -17.10
N GLU A 149 -20.88 -5.47 -16.10
CA GLU A 149 -22.00 -4.68 -15.55
C GLU A 149 -21.68 -4.03 -14.21
N VAL A 150 -20.65 -4.51 -13.51
CA VAL A 150 -20.27 -3.98 -12.19
C VAL A 150 -19.25 -2.86 -12.33
N SER A 151 -19.69 -1.63 -12.07
CA SER A 151 -18.82 -0.47 -12.02
C SER A 151 -18.40 -0.16 -10.59
N MET A 152 -17.10 0.19 -10.41
CA MET A 152 -16.61 0.73 -9.15
C MET A 152 -17.05 2.18 -9.00
N LEU A 153 -17.31 2.60 -7.77
CA LEU A 153 -17.70 3.97 -7.47
C LEU A 153 -16.55 4.95 -7.78
N PRO A 154 -16.84 6.13 -8.31
CA PRO A 154 -15.83 7.14 -8.57
C PRO A 154 -15.15 7.55 -7.26
N THR A 155 -13.83 7.50 -7.22
CA THR A 155 -13.03 7.93 -6.07
C THR A 155 -12.26 9.18 -6.44
N ARG A 156 -12.21 10.16 -5.54
CA ARG A 156 -11.26 11.25 -5.70
C ARG A 156 -9.87 10.73 -5.38
N ASP A 157 -8.92 10.97 -6.28
CA ASP A 157 -7.51 10.79 -5.96
C ASP A 157 -7.11 11.92 -5.01
N ASP A 158 -7.12 11.60 -3.73
CA ASP A 158 -6.59 12.49 -2.71
C ASP A 158 -5.06 12.48 -2.83
N VAL A 159 -4.57 13.31 -3.72
CA VAL A 159 -3.14 13.55 -3.90
C VAL A 159 -2.67 14.30 -2.66
N GLY A 160 -1.76 13.70 -1.89
CA GLY A 160 -1.12 14.41 -0.79
C GLY A 160 -0.40 15.66 -1.30
N ARG A 161 -0.37 16.70 -0.47
CA ARG A 161 0.33 17.93 -0.78
C ARG A 161 1.73 17.99 -0.13
N ALA A 162 2.64 18.73 -0.71
CA ALA A 162 3.85 19.15 -0.02
C ALA A 162 3.53 20.32 0.91
N ILE A 163 4.11 20.34 2.11
CA ILE A 163 4.04 21.49 3.01
C ILE A 163 5.07 22.55 2.60
N THR A 164 4.73 23.82 2.84
CA THR A 164 5.65 24.94 2.59
C THR A 164 6.76 24.99 3.63
N PRO A 165 7.87 25.72 3.40
CA PRO A 165 8.91 25.93 4.41
C PRO A 165 8.37 26.56 5.70
N GLU A 166 7.44 27.51 5.60
CA GLU A 166 6.81 28.19 6.74
C GLU A 166 5.95 27.22 7.55
N GLU A 167 5.17 26.38 6.85
CA GLU A 167 4.36 25.34 7.49
C GLU A 167 5.24 24.29 8.18
N GLU A 168 6.38 23.94 7.59
CA GLU A 168 7.33 23.03 8.20
C GLU A 168 7.95 23.63 9.47
N ALA A 169 8.38 24.90 9.41
CA ALA A 169 8.95 25.59 10.56
C ALA A 169 7.94 25.64 11.72
N ALA A 170 6.71 26.04 11.44
CA ALA A 170 5.64 26.07 12.43
C ALA A 170 5.32 24.67 12.98
N LEU A 171 5.31 23.65 12.13
CA LEU A 171 5.06 22.27 12.53
C LEU A 171 6.16 21.73 13.46
N LEU A 172 7.43 21.99 13.16
CA LEU A 172 8.54 21.54 13.99
C LEU A 172 8.60 22.30 15.32
N GLN A 173 8.29 23.60 15.32
CA GLN A 173 8.12 24.38 16.54
C GLN A 173 6.99 23.81 17.41
N ALA A 174 5.84 23.49 16.80
CA ALA A 174 4.72 22.85 17.48
C ALA A 174 5.04 21.44 18.01
N CYS A 175 5.86 20.67 17.26
CA CYS A 175 6.34 19.36 17.73
C CYS A 175 7.26 19.49 18.96
N ALA A 176 8.08 20.54 19.03
CA ALA A 176 8.96 20.79 20.18
C ALA A 176 8.19 21.06 21.48
N GLN A 177 6.96 21.55 21.39
CA GLN A 177 6.04 21.77 22.49
C GLN A 177 5.25 20.49 22.88
N SER A 178 5.54 19.35 22.27
CA SER A 178 4.82 18.11 22.58
C SER A 178 5.38 17.43 23.82
N ARG A 179 4.50 16.78 24.60
CA ARG A 179 4.91 15.86 25.67
C ARG A 179 5.73 14.68 25.13
N SER A 180 5.51 14.26 23.89
CA SER A 180 6.30 13.22 23.25
C SER A 180 7.64 13.79 22.77
N ARG A 181 8.72 13.51 23.50
CA ARG A 181 10.08 13.96 23.16
C ARG A 181 10.58 13.40 21.85
N SER A 182 10.07 12.23 21.44
CA SER A 182 10.42 11.59 20.17
C SER A 182 9.78 12.26 18.96
N LEU A 183 8.77 13.13 19.12
CA LEU A 183 8.01 13.67 18.01
C LEU A 183 8.86 14.51 17.04
N VAL A 184 9.72 15.39 17.57
CA VAL A 184 10.61 16.23 16.75
C VAL A 184 11.56 15.39 15.90
N PRO A 185 12.40 14.51 16.47
CA PRO A 185 13.32 13.72 15.65
C PRO A 185 12.58 12.74 14.71
N PHE A 186 11.40 12.25 15.10
CA PHE A 186 10.56 11.39 14.26
C PHE A 186 10.04 12.13 13.02
N VAL A 187 9.52 13.35 13.20
CA VAL A 187 8.99 14.19 12.12
C VAL A 187 10.13 14.68 11.23
N THR A 188 11.25 15.12 11.80
CA THR A 188 12.44 15.52 11.04
C THR A 188 12.91 14.37 10.14
N LEU A 189 13.05 13.16 10.70
CA LEU A 189 13.48 12.00 9.91
C LEU A 189 12.47 11.67 8.80
N ALA A 190 11.16 11.84 9.04
CA ALA A 190 10.14 11.63 8.04
C ALA A 190 10.26 12.61 6.85
N ILE A 191 10.53 13.89 7.14
CA ILE A 191 10.73 14.93 6.12
C ILE A 191 12.01 14.68 5.33
N GLU A 192 13.12 14.41 6.02
CA GLU A 192 14.44 14.29 5.40
C GLU A 192 14.63 13.01 4.57
N THR A 193 13.93 11.95 4.91
CA THR A 193 14.08 10.65 4.23
C THR A 193 12.89 10.25 3.36
N GLY A 194 11.75 10.90 3.52
CA GLY A 194 10.50 10.51 2.89
C GLY A 194 10.04 9.11 3.29
N ALA A 195 10.50 8.56 4.40
CA ALA A 195 10.16 7.21 4.85
C ALA A 195 8.71 7.12 5.31
N ARG A 196 8.13 5.91 5.25
CA ARG A 196 6.78 5.66 5.76
C ARG A 196 6.77 5.65 7.28
N TYR A 197 5.68 6.10 7.89
CA TYR A 197 5.48 6.05 9.35
C TYR A 197 5.90 4.71 9.98
N GLY A 198 5.40 3.61 9.42
CA GLY A 198 5.69 2.27 9.96
C GLY A 198 7.15 1.87 9.88
N THR A 199 7.87 2.36 8.87
CA THR A 199 9.30 2.09 8.67
C THR A 199 10.15 2.86 9.68
N ILE A 200 9.82 4.14 9.89
CA ILE A 200 10.49 4.97 10.92
C ILE A 200 10.23 4.41 12.31
N ARG A 201 8.99 4.05 12.60
CA ARG A 201 8.56 3.51 13.89
C ARG A 201 9.36 2.27 14.33
N THR A 202 9.77 1.43 13.39
CA THR A 202 10.49 0.18 13.67
C THR A 202 11.98 0.27 13.37
N LEU A 203 12.55 1.47 13.32
CA LEU A 203 13.98 1.69 13.16
C LEU A 203 14.72 1.32 14.45
N GLU A 204 15.75 0.50 14.34
CA GLU A 204 16.63 0.08 15.42
C GLU A 204 17.97 0.85 15.34
N TRP A 205 18.64 1.05 16.46
CA TRP A 205 19.90 1.81 16.51
C TRP A 205 21.02 1.12 15.72
N GLY A 206 21.07 -0.21 15.67
CA GLY A 206 22.04 -0.97 14.86
C GLY A 206 21.92 -0.74 13.35
N ASN A 207 20.84 -0.11 12.90
CA ASN A 207 20.62 0.25 11.51
C ASN A 207 20.96 1.70 11.18
N VAL A 208 21.45 2.49 12.15
CA VAL A 208 21.88 3.89 11.98
C VAL A 208 23.39 3.97 12.02
N ASP A 209 23.98 4.35 10.91
CA ASP A 209 25.41 4.55 10.75
C ASP A 209 25.71 6.06 10.71
N PHE A 210 26.22 6.58 11.84
CA PHE A 210 26.57 8.00 11.98
C PHE A 210 27.86 8.36 11.24
N GLU A 211 28.82 7.42 11.12
CA GLU A 211 30.10 7.65 10.46
C GLU A 211 29.91 7.84 8.97
N ASN A 212 29.18 6.90 8.32
CA ASN A 212 28.88 6.96 6.90
C ASN A 212 27.62 7.81 6.59
N ARG A 213 26.99 8.39 7.61
CA ARG A 213 25.78 9.20 7.49
C ARG A 213 24.70 8.50 6.66
N CYS A 214 24.38 7.28 7.01
CA CYS A 214 23.35 6.51 6.34
C CYS A 214 22.56 5.68 7.35
N LEU A 215 21.41 5.18 6.89
CA LEU A 215 20.64 4.21 7.65
C LEU A 215 20.15 3.10 6.73
N LYS A 216 19.98 1.91 7.30
CA LYS A 216 19.39 0.75 6.66
C LYS A 216 17.98 0.55 7.16
N TRP A 217 17.00 0.69 6.28
CA TRP A 217 15.63 0.41 6.67
C TRP A 217 15.40 -1.09 6.87
N GLY A 218 14.76 -1.45 7.96
CA GLY A 218 14.29 -2.80 8.21
C GLY A 218 13.16 -3.21 7.26
N LYS A 219 12.21 -3.99 7.74
CA LYS A 219 11.03 -4.42 6.98
C LYS A 219 10.15 -3.22 6.63
N ASP A 220 9.86 -3.05 5.33
CA ASP A 220 8.91 -2.03 4.84
C ASP A 220 7.65 -2.72 4.26
N LYS A 221 6.63 -1.92 3.91
CA LYS A 221 5.39 -2.38 3.27
C LYS A 221 5.63 -3.09 1.93
N THR A 222 6.68 -2.72 1.22
CA THR A 222 7.05 -3.25 -0.10
C THR A 222 8.42 -3.90 -0.08
N ALA A 223 8.63 -4.92 -0.90
CA ALA A 223 9.94 -5.55 -1.05
C ALA A 223 11.02 -4.55 -1.47
N ALA A 224 10.71 -3.62 -2.38
CA ALA A 224 11.61 -2.56 -2.83
C ALA A 224 12.01 -1.58 -1.71
N GLY A 225 11.20 -1.48 -0.67
CA GLY A 225 11.48 -0.64 0.50
C GLY A 225 12.28 -1.35 1.59
N THR A 226 12.25 -2.68 1.62
CA THR A 226 12.88 -3.49 2.67
C THR A 226 14.40 -3.58 2.45
N GLY A 227 15.17 -3.36 3.50
CA GLY A 227 16.64 -3.50 3.48
C GLY A 227 17.39 -2.42 2.71
N ARG A 228 16.71 -1.37 2.21
CA ARG A 228 17.39 -0.28 1.47
C ARG A 228 18.23 0.60 2.38
N ILE A 229 19.39 1.00 1.88
CA ILE A 229 20.27 1.97 2.53
C ILE A 229 19.93 3.35 1.98
N VAL A 230 19.77 4.34 2.88
CA VAL A 230 19.43 5.72 2.55
C VAL A 230 20.44 6.66 3.20
N PRO A 231 21.07 7.56 2.43
CA PRO A 231 21.93 8.61 3.01
C PRO A 231 21.11 9.54 3.90
N LEU A 232 21.73 10.06 4.93
CA LEU A 232 21.15 11.05 5.84
C LEU A 232 21.67 12.44 5.50
N SER A 233 20.79 13.42 5.45
CA SER A 233 21.14 14.83 5.42
C SER A 233 21.81 15.25 6.72
N GLN A 234 22.56 16.34 6.72
CA GLN A 234 23.17 16.90 7.95
C GLN A 234 22.12 17.14 9.04
N ARG A 235 20.93 17.62 8.65
CA ARG A 235 19.82 17.88 9.56
C ARG A 235 19.27 16.59 10.19
N ALA A 236 19.14 15.52 9.41
CA ALA A 236 18.72 14.20 9.92
C ALA A 236 19.78 13.62 10.88
N VAL A 237 21.06 13.74 10.54
CA VAL A 237 22.16 13.32 11.42
C VAL A 237 22.14 14.11 12.73
N ALA A 238 22.03 15.43 12.67
CA ALA A 238 21.98 16.28 13.87
C ALA A 238 20.79 15.91 14.76
N ALA A 239 19.59 15.74 14.19
CA ALA A 239 18.41 15.35 14.94
C ALA A 239 18.56 13.97 15.61
N LEU A 240 19.10 12.98 14.90
CA LEU A 240 19.32 11.64 15.45
C LEU A 240 20.46 11.62 16.47
N SER A 241 21.54 12.37 16.27
CA SER A 241 22.65 12.48 17.23
C SER A 241 22.20 13.13 18.53
N PHE A 242 21.43 14.23 18.45
CA PHE A 242 20.83 14.85 19.63
C PHE A 242 19.85 13.86 20.32
N TRP A 243 19.00 13.16 19.56
CA TRP A 243 18.08 12.18 20.13
C TRP A 243 18.81 11.01 20.80
N ALA A 244 19.95 10.59 20.24
CA ALA A 244 20.79 9.53 20.80
C ALA A 244 21.38 9.86 22.18
N THR A 245 21.55 11.13 22.53
CA THR A 245 22.04 11.54 23.86
C THR A 245 21.10 11.17 25.00
N HIS A 246 19.81 11.00 24.69
CA HIS A 246 18.81 10.54 25.65
C HIS A 246 18.93 9.04 25.99
N PHE A 247 19.72 8.30 25.22
CA PHE A 247 19.89 6.84 25.33
C PHE A 247 21.38 6.45 25.35
N PRO A 248 22.14 6.83 26.39
CA PRO A 248 23.57 6.54 26.45
C PRO A 248 23.87 5.02 26.45
N GLU A 249 22.97 4.22 27.08
CA GLU A 249 23.10 2.76 27.18
C GLU A 249 22.33 2.01 26.07
N ARG A 250 22.07 2.69 24.93
CA ARG A 250 21.36 2.05 23.81
C ARG A 250 22.15 0.89 23.25
N LYS A 251 21.45 -0.18 22.92
CA LYS A 251 21.97 -1.35 22.23
C LYS A 251 21.54 -1.35 20.76
N PRO A 252 22.25 -2.05 19.87
CA PRO A 252 21.89 -2.13 18.46
C PRO A 252 20.43 -2.59 18.20
N GLU A 253 19.91 -3.50 19.01
CA GLU A 253 18.55 -4.05 18.93
C GLU A 253 17.46 -3.14 19.52
N HIS A 254 17.84 -2.06 20.22
CA HIS A 254 16.88 -1.10 20.75
C HIS A 254 16.29 -0.23 19.65
N TYR A 255 15.00 0.07 19.78
CA TYR A 255 14.35 0.97 18.83
C TYR A 255 14.82 2.40 19.00
N VAL A 256 15.04 3.10 17.87
CA VAL A 256 15.38 4.53 17.86
C VAL A 256 14.23 5.35 18.46
N PHE A 257 13.00 4.94 18.18
CA PHE A 257 11.79 5.53 18.73
C PHE A 257 11.08 4.49 19.60
N PRO A 258 11.45 4.42 20.88
CA PRO A 258 10.91 3.43 21.81
C PRO A 258 9.49 3.76 22.26
N SER A 259 8.86 2.81 22.93
CA SER A 259 7.56 3.03 23.60
C SER A 259 7.75 3.96 24.79
N GLU A 260 7.01 5.07 24.79
CA GLU A 260 7.03 6.11 25.81
C GLU A 260 5.76 6.08 26.65
N ARG A 261 5.91 6.21 27.98
CA ARG A 261 4.80 6.37 28.91
C ARG A 261 5.09 7.55 29.83
N TYR A 262 4.13 8.42 29.96
CA TYR A 262 4.20 9.58 30.82
C TYR A 262 3.47 9.30 32.13
N GLY A 263 4.10 9.63 33.27
CA GLY A 263 3.47 9.53 34.59
C GLY A 263 2.38 10.57 34.80
N ALA A 264 1.54 10.33 35.78
CA ALA A 264 0.59 11.32 36.26
C ALA A 264 1.35 12.44 37.01
N GLY A 265 1.11 13.70 36.64
CA GLY A 265 1.71 14.88 37.26
C GLY A 265 2.81 15.55 36.42
N GLY A 266 3.19 16.76 36.78
CA GLY A 266 3.96 17.68 35.93
C GLY A 266 3.02 18.49 35.03
N ASP A 267 3.58 19.45 34.32
CA ASP A 267 2.87 20.18 33.29
C ASP A 267 2.78 19.37 32.00
N GLU A 268 2.07 19.90 31.00
CA GLU A 268 1.84 19.25 29.72
C GLU A 268 3.14 18.95 28.95
N PHE A 269 4.18 19.78 29.13
CA PHE A 269 5.44 19.71 28.40
C PHE A 269 6.58 19.05 29.18
N SER A 270 6.44 18.96 30.52
CA SER A 270 7.46 18.42 31.42
C SER A 270 6.88 17.43 32.42
N PRO A 271 6.49 16.24 31.98
CA PRO A 271 5.90 15.24 32.86
C PRO A 271 6.91 14.80 33.92
N LYS A 272 6.46 14.68 35.20
CA LYS A 272 7.32 14.30 36.35
C LYS A 272 7.87 12.89 36.22
N ALA A 273 7.18 11.99 35.58
CA ALA A 273 7.63 10.63 35.33
C ALA A 273 7.65 10.35 33.84
N TYR A 274 8.79 9.87 33.34
CA TYR A 274 8.99 9.46 31.98
C TYR A 274 9.52 8.03 31.99
N HIS A 275 8.75 7.10 31.44
CA HIS A 275 9.14 5.71 31.34
C HIS A 275 9.28 5.33 29.88
N VAL A 276 10.45 4.77 29.55
CA VAL A 276 10.81 4.34 28.20
C VAL A 276 11.10 2.85 28.17
N GLU A 277 10.45 2.12 27.28
CA GLU A 277 10.72 0.72 27.03
C GLU A 277 11.42 0.55 25.68
N THR A 278 12.76 0.48 25.70
CA THR A 278 13.61 0.49 24.50
C THR A 278 13.47 -0.75 23.63
N SER A 279 13.00 -1.86 24.19
CA SER A 279 12.75 -3.11 23.47
C SER A 279 11.45 -3.13 22.68
N LYS A 280 10.62 -2.10 22.84
CA LYS A 280 9.36 -1.97 22.10
C LYS A 280 9.33 -0.67 21.31
N PRO A 281 8.85 -0.70 20.06
CA PRO A 281 8.74 0.51 19.26
C PRO A 281 7.60 1.39 19.77
N ILE A 282 7.73 2.70 19.53
CA ILE A 282 6.68 3.67 19.84
C ILE A 282 5.31 3.22 19.33
N GLY A 283 4.26 3.50 20.09
CA GLY A 283 2.90 3.20 19.73
C GLY A 283 2.37 4.10 18.60
N SER A 284 1.16 4.61 18.77
CA SER A 284 0.58 5.58 17.85
C SER A 284 0.96 6.99 18.31
N ILE A 285 1.53 7.78 17.40
CA ILE A 285 1.76 9.23 17.63
C ILE A 285 0.55 10.07 17.21
N LYS A 286 -0.61 9.45 16.90
CA LYS A 286 -1.74 10.15 16.30
C LYS A 286 -2.19 11.36 17.11
N GLU A 287 -2.34 11.20 18.41
CA GLU A 287 -2.80 12.29 19.29
C GLU A 287 -1.76 13.42 19.36
N ALA A 288 -0.48 13.08 19.55
CA ALA A 288 0.61 14.06 19.55
C ALA A 288 0.71 14.79 18.19
N TRP A 289 0.51 14.07 17.08
CA TRP A 289 0.50 14.64 15.74
C TRP A 289 -0.67 15.59 15.52
N GLU A 290 -1.90 15.21 15.91
CA GLU A 290 -3.07 16.08 15.78
C GLU A 290 -2.92 17.36 16.64
N ALA A 291 -2.42 17.24 17.87
CA ALA A 291 -2.12 18.38 18.71
C ALA A 291 -1.03 19.29 18.10
N ALA A 292 0.04 18.70 17.52
CA ALA A 292 1.07 19.48 16.84
C ALA A 292 0.51 20.23 15.61
N ARG A 293 -0.35 19.63 14.82
CA ARG A 293 -1.02 20.28 13.67
C ARG A 293 -1.88 21.47 14.11
N LEU A 294 -2.59 21.34 15.23
CA LEU A 294 -3.40 22.42 15.78
C LEU A 294 -2.52 23.60 16.26
N ARG A 295 -1.45 23.30 17.02
CA ARG A 295 -0.48 24.32 17.45
C ARG A 295 0.21 24.99 16.26
N ALA A 296 0.62 24.22 15.25
CA ALA A 296 1.21 24.77 14.03
C ALA A 296 0.28 25.77 13.32
N ALA A 297 -1.01 25.46 13.26
CA ALA A 297 -2.00 26.37 12.69
C ALA A 297 -2.11 27.68 13.51
N ARG A 298 -2.01 27.62 14.84
CA ARG A 298 -1.98 28.81 15.72
C ARG A 298 -0.71 29.65 15.47
N ILE A 299 0.45 28.99 15.42
CA ILE A 299 1.72 29.67 15.14
C ILE A 299 1.67 30.41 13.80
N LEU A 300 1.13 29.77 12.75
CA LEU A 300 0.99 30.40 11.43
C LEU A 300 0.03 31.60 11.42
N LYS A 301 -0.96 31.62 12.32
CA LYS A 301 -1.88 32.76 12.50
C LYS A 301 -1.29 33.86 13.42
N GLY A 302 -0.13 33.64 14.05
CA GLY A 302 0.46 34.55 15.03
C GLY A 302 -0.29 34.58 16.36
N GLU A 303 -1.08 33.54 16.66
CA GLU A 303 -1.82 33.42 17.91
C GLU A 303 -0.91 32.76 18.97
N THR A 304 -0.81 33.38 20.15
CA THR A 304 -0.15 32.79 21.31
C THR A 304 -1.16 31.98 22.15
N GLU A 305 -0.69 31.07 23.01
CA GLU A 305 -1.56 30.28 23.91
C GLU A 305 -2.41 31.12 24.85
N GLU A 306 -1.99 32.36 25.14
CA GLU A 306 -2.69 33.31 26.01
C GLU A 306 -3.83 34.05 25.31
N THR A 307 -3.91 33.98 23.98
CA THR A 307 -4.97 34.63 23.21
C THR A 307 -6.16 33.69 23.11
N GLU A 308 -7.33 34.10 23.63
CA GLU A 308 -8.57 33.37 23.35
C GLU A 308 -8.78 33.30 21.83
N PRO A 309 -9.00 32.09 21.27
CA PRO A 309 -9.17 31.96 19.83
C PRO A 309 -10.43 32.70 19.41
N LYS A 310 -10.26 33.73 18.58
CA LYS A 310 -11.38 34.53 18.01
C LYS A 310 -12.25 33.70 17.07
N GLU A 311 -11.71 32.59 16.56
CA GLU A 311 -12.39 31.68 15.63
C GLU A 311 -12.01 30.23 15.90
N THR A 312 -12.83 29.28 15.50
CA THR A 312 -12.47 27.85 15.55
C THR A 312 -11.24 27.59 14.65
N ILE A 313 -10.13 27.21 15.27
CA ILE A 313 -8.88 26.95 14.54
C ILE A 313 -8.96 25.56 13.87
N VAL A 314 -8.83 25.57 12.55
CA VAL A 314 -8.70 24.33 11.77
C VAL A 314 -7.24 23.88 11.82
N PRO A 315 -6.94 22.63 12.22
CA PRO A 315 -5.60 22.11 12.23
C PRO A 315 -4.93 22.20 10.86
N LEU A 316 -3.60 22.40 10.84
CA LEU A 316 -2.82 22.40 9.59
C LEU A 316 -3.20 21.18 8.72
N ALA A 317 -3.60 21.44 7.48
CA ALA A 317 -4.04 20.41 6.53
C ALA A 317 -2.84 19.59 6.03
N CYS A 318 -2.25 18.80 6.91
CA CYS A 318 -1.08 17.95 6.66
C CYS A 318 -1.28 16.59 7.34
N ARG A 319 -1.41 15.53 6.57
CA ARG A 319 -1.35 14.16 7.09
C ARG A 319 0.11 13.78 7.31
N PHE A 320 0.39 12.84 8.19
CA PHE A 320 1.77 12.35 8.36
C PHE A 320 2.41 11.85 7.05
N HIS A 321 1.61 11.28 6.16
CA HIS A 321 2.10 10.81 4.85
C HIS A 321 2.47 11.95 3.90
N ASP A 322 1.96 13.16 4.13
CA ASP A 322 2.26 14.32 3.30
C ASP A 322 3.71 14.82 3.54
N LEU A 323 4.35 14.46 4.66
CA LEU A 323 5.79 14.66 4.87
C LEU A 323 6.62 13.91 3.81
N ARG A 324 6.18 12.71 3.42
CA ARG A 324 6.81 11.98 2.33
C ARG A 324 6.55 12.64 0.97
N HIS A 325 5.35 13.18 0.74
CA HIS A 325 5.07 13.98 -0.46
C HIS A 325 5.97 15.21 -0.51
N THR A 326 6.19 15.87 0.62
CA THR A 326 7.12 17.00 0.75
C THR A 326 8.54 16.62 0.36
N ALA A 327 9.08 15.54 0.92
CA ALA A 327 10.42 15.04 0.59
C ALA A 327 10.57 14.76 -0.91
N VAL A 328 9.59 14.06 -1.49
CA VAL A 328 9.59 13.70 -2.92
C VAL A 328 9.51 14.95 -3.80
N SER A 329 8.56 15.86 -3.53
CA SER A 329 8.40 17.09 -4.31
C SER A 329 9.65 17.94 -4.25
N ARG A 330 10.28 18.08 -3.07
CA ARG A 330 11.54 18.86 -2.94
C ARG A 330 12.68 18.24 -3.71
N MET A 331 12.87 16.92 -3.65
CA MET A 331 13.90 16.25 -4.45
C MET A 331 13.69 16.48 -5.95
N LEU A 332 12.47 16.33 -6.43
CA LEU A 332 12.15 16.49 -7.85
C LEU A 332 12.30 17.97 -8.30
N ASN A 333 11.81 18.93 -7.49
CA ASN A 333 11.95 20.37 -7.78
C ASN A 333 13.42 20.81 -7.77
N ASN A 334 14.29 20.12 -7.02
CA ASN A 334 15.74 20.33 -7.03
C ASN A 334 16.45 19.53 -8.13
N GLY A 335 15.74 19.02 -9.13
CA GLY A 335 16.32 18.34 -10.29
C GLY A 335 16.83 16.91 -10.01
N VAL A 336 16.52 16.31 -8.86
CA VAL A 336 16.94 14.92 -8.58
C VAL A 336 16.19 13.96 -9.50
N PRO A 337 16.87 13.13 -10.30
CA PRO A 337 16.23 12.20 -11.20
C PRO A 337 15.27 11.24 -10.46
N ILE A 338 14.07 11.03 -11.00
CA ILE A 338 13.02 10.23 -10.38
C ILE A 338 13.47 8.81 -10.01
N ALA A 339 14.41 8.23 -10.77
CA ALA A 339 14.99 6.93 -10.46
C ALA A 339 15.79 6.94 -9.13
N LYS A 340 16.51 8.03 -8.83
CA LYS A 340 17.20 8.23 -7.55
C LYS A 340 16.19 8.43 -6.42
N VAL A 341 15.18 9.27 -6.65
CA VAL A 341 14.06 9.46 -5.71
C VAL A 341 13.39 8.12 -5.40
N ALA A 342 13.04 7.34 -6.42
CA ALA A 342 12.43 6.02 -6.27
C ALA A 342 13.25 5.08 -5.38
N LYS A 343 14.59 5.07 -5.55
CA LYS A 343 15.51 4.27 -4.74
C LYS A 343 15.52 4.74 -3.28
N ILE A 344 15.58 6.06 -3.05
CA ILE A 344 15.57 6.65 -1.70
C ILE A 344 14.27 6.33 -0.97
N VAL A 345 13.12 6.53 -1.61
CA VAL A 345 11.81 6.37 -0.96
C VAL A 345 11.25 4.92 -1.03
N GLY A 346 11.91 4.03 -1.76
CA GLY A 346 11.52 2.62 -1.87
C GLY A 346 10.26 2.40 -2.71
N TRP A 347 10.21 2.99 -3.91
CA TRP A 347 9.19 2.70 -4.92
C TRP A 347 9.58 1.47 -5.75
N SER A 348 8.59 0.64 -6.09
CA SER A 348 8.74 -0.37 -7.13
C SER A 348 8.82 0.31 -8.52
N LYS A 349 9.29 -0.43 -9.53
CA LYS A 349 9.33 0.07 -10.92
C LYS A 349 7.96 0.55 -11.39
N SER A 350 6.90 -0.22 -11.14
CA SER A 350 5.52 0.16 -11.49
C SER A 350 5.03 1.41 -10.73
N THR A 351 5.37 1.53 -9.44
CA THR A 351 5.04 2.72 -8.65
C THR A 351 5.80 3.93 -9.16
N MET A 352 7.06 3.79 -9.56
CA MET A 352 7.87 4.89 -10.11
C MET A 352 7.22 5.48 -11.37
N VAL A 353 6.74 4.65 -12.29
CA VAL A 353 6.04 5.10 -13.52
C VAL A 353 4.77 5.89 -13.17
N LEU A 354 3.95 5.37 -12.25
CA LEU A 354 2.74 6.07 -11.79
C LEU A 354 3.06 7.40 -11.11
N MET A 355 4.14 7.45 -10.34
CA MET A 355 4.57 8.67 -9.66
C MET A 355 5.22 9.66 -10.63
N ALA A 356 5.91 9.21 -11.68
CA ALA A 356 6.38 10.08 -12.75
C ALA A 356 5.24 10.85 -13.40
N ALA A 357 4.13 10.19 -13.71
CA ALA A 357 2.93 10.85 -14.23
C ALA A 357 2.30 11.84 -13.24
N ARG A 358 2.38 11.54 -11.92
CA ARG A 358 1.77 12.37 -10.86
C ARG A 358 2.58 13.61 -10.51
N TYR A 359 3.91 13.53 -10.52
CA TYR A 359 4.82 14.63 -10.17
C TYR A 359 5.48 15.27 -11.39
N GLY A 360 5.30 14.70 -12.57
CA GLY A 360 5.96 15.13 -13.82
C GLY A 360 5.30 16.35 -14.48
N HIS A 361 5.01 17.39 -13.71
CA HIS A 361 4.61 18.68 -14.25
C HIS A 361 5.86 19.45 -14.68
N PHE A 362 6.38 19.12 -15.87
CA PHE A 362 7.52 19.82 -16.45
C PHE A 362 7.05 21.14 -17.06
N SER A 363 7.73 22.24 -16.73
CA SER A 363 7.55 23.50 -17.42
C SER A 363 8.12 23.40 -18.85
N LEU A 364 7.70 24.31 -19.72
CA LEU A 364 8.23 24.35 -21.08
C LEU A 364 9.75 24.63 -21.08
N ASN A 365 10.24 25.34 -20.06
CA ASN A 365 11.67 25.60 -19.87
C ASN A 365 12.43 24.31 -19.47
N ASP A 366 11.88 23.50 -18.54
CA ASP A 366 12.48 22.21 -18.17
C ASP A 366 12.62 21.30 -19.40
N LEU A 367 11.63 21.33 -20.29
CA LEU A 367 11.67 20.55 -21.53
C LEU A 367 12.70 21.10 -22.52
N ARG A 368 12.87 22.46 -22.62
CA ARG A 368 13.92 23.06 -23.42
C ARG A 368 15.30 22.68 -22.91
N ASP A 369 15.55 22.85 -21.62
CA ASP A 369 16.83 22.49 -21.00
C ASP A 369 17.18 21.02 -21.24
N ALA A 370 16.18 20.13 -21.19
CA ALA A 370 16.37 18.72 -21.50
C ALA A 370 16.74 18.50 -22.97
N VAL A 371 16.13 19.22 -23.91
CA VAL A 371 16.47 19.13 -25.34
C VAL A 371 17.84 19.74 -25.62
N GLU A 372 18.15 20.88 -25.03
CA GLU A 372 19.47 21.52 -25.16
C GLU A 372 20.60 20.64 -24.62
N SER A 373 20.32 19.83 -23.60
CA SER A 373 21.31 18.89 -23.07
C SER A 373 21.77 17.83 -24.08
N ILE A 374 20.99 17.56 -25.13
CA ILE A 374 21.35 16.64 -26.23
C ILE A 374 22.52 17.24 -27.03
N SER A 375 22.49 18.57 -27.26
CA SER A 375 23.50 19.27 -28.03
C SER A 375 24.73 19.65 -27.20
N ASN A 376 24.62 19.72 -25.87
CA ASN A 376 25.72 20.06 -24.95
C ASN A 376 26.63 18.88 -24.59
N GLY A 377 26.39 17.67 -25.11
CA GLY A 377 27.36 16.58 -25.13
C GLY A 377 28.55 17.02 -25.98
N LYS A 378 29.81 16.93 -25.48
CA LYS A 378 31.04 17.28 -26.18
C LYS A 378 30.94 16.91 -27.66
N ILE A 379 30.67 17.89 -28.51
CA ILE A 379 30.84 17.76 -29.95
C ILE A 379 32.37 17.78 -30.14
N GLU A 380 32.99 16.64 -30.38
CA GLU A 380 34.37 16.60 -30.85
C GLU A 380 34.46 17.40 -32.15
N ALA A 381 35.47 18.27 -32.24
CA ALA A 381 35.70 19.10 -33.40
C ALA A 381 35.83 18.19 -34.63
N GLY A 382 34.80 18.11 -35.45
CA GLY A 382 34.74 17.25 -36.64
C GLY A 382 33.32 16.84 -37.06
N SER A 383 32.28 17.06 -36.23
CA SER A 383 30.92 16.77 -36.65
C SER A 383 30.41 17.81 -37.69
N PRO A 384 29.74 17.38 -38.77
CA PRO A 384 29.26 18.30 -39.80
C PRO A 384 28.20 19.26 -39.18
N VAL A 385 28.54 20.54 -39.14
CA VAL A 385 27.60 21.58 -38.74
C VAL A 385 26.65 21.80 -39.92
N PHE A 386 25.39 21.45 -39.74
CA PHE A 386 24.35 21.88 -40.70
C PHE A 386 24.23 23.40 -40.60
N SER A 387 24.79 24.11 -41.61
CA SER A 387 24.53 25.53 -41.77
C SER A 387 23.04 25.72 -42.13
N PRO A 388 22.33 26.66 -41.51
CA PRO A 388 20.96 26.94 -41.92
C PRO A 388 20.98 27.41 -43.39
N VAL A 389 20.15 26.81 -44.21
CA VAL A 389 19.92 27.23 -45.58
C VAL A 389 19.39 28.66 -45.54
N SER A 390 20.21 29.62 -46.04
CA SER A 390 19.75 30.99 -46.24
C SER A 390 18.63 30.98 -47.27
N GLU A 391 17.42 31.32 -46.87
CA GLU A 391 16.32 31.62 -47.79
C GLU A 391 16.74 32.81 -48.67
N GLN A 392 17.17 32.52 -49.91
CA GLN A 392 17.23 33.54 -50.97
C GLN A 392 15.79 33.77 -51.42
N SER A 393 15.26 34.94 -51.10
CA SER A 393 14.01 35.45 -51.65
C SER A 393 14.11 35.54 -53.18
N PRO A 394 13.16 35.03 -53.95
CA PRO A 394 13.15 35.24 -55.41
C PRO A 394 12.71 36.65 -55.70
N GLU A 395 13.63 37.46 -56.32
CA GLU A 395 13.30 38.77 -56.95
C GLU A 395 12.22 38.58 -57.99
N ALA A 396 11.10 39.24 -57.79
CA ALA A 396 10.01 39.29 -58.74
C ALA A 396 10.45 40.14 -59.92
N LYS A 397 10.76 39.57 -61.09
CA LYS A 397 10.81 40.25 -62.39
C LYS A 397 9.40 40.61 -62.84
N ARG A 398 9.10 41.89 -62.94
CA ARG A 398 7.91 42.40 -63.66
C ARG A 398 8.18 42.31 -65.15
N PRO A 399 7.23 41.89 -65.97
CA PRO A 399 7.34 42.01 -67.42
C PRO A 399 6.91 43.45 -67.91
N ASN A 400 7.59 43.92 -68.93
CA ASN A 400 7.17 45.06 -69.74
C ASN A 400 5.94 44.73 -70.57
#